data_7d2fea77d2bd9c9237ab550d2571bbe5
#
_entry.id   7d2fea77d2bd9c9237ab550d2571bbe5
#
_cell.length_a   1.000
_cell.length_b   1.000
_cell.length_c   1.000
_cell.angle_alpha   90.00
_cell.angle_beta   90.00
_cell.angle_gamma   90.00
#
_symmetry.space_group_name_H-M   'P 1'
#
loop_
_entity.id
_entity.type
_entity.pdbx_description
1 polymer ?
#
loop_
_entity_poly.entity_id
_entity_poly.type
_entity_poly.pdbx_seq_one_letter_code
_entity_poly.pdbx_strand_id
1 'polypeptide(L)'
;MLFEAVAKKVLGIIWFGRFSLFQGMLLCVWLIFRRKLSTQDRIHVWNMASGSMNLMCCLLCKKGMDSHNHMFFECSYSNQIWCSLRSKVGMTRIQGKWDDIAMWLIPRATSKSARIMIAKLVMAATAYYIWQERNARYFKNQLRPPEKLEELIVGTIRLKLHSFKFKKNDRVTRILKNWKIALEEVMLDE
;
A
#
# COMPACT_ATOMS: atom_id res chain seq x y z
N MET A 1 11.42 0.03 -17.87
CA MET A 1 12.66 -0.53 -17.27
C MET A 1 12.92 -0.05 -15.84
N LEU A 2 12.93 1.25 -15.53
CA LEU A 2 13.23 1.74 -14.16
C LEU A 2 12.21 1.26 -13.11
N PHE A 3 10.92 1.37 -13.38
CA PHE A 3 9.84 0.93 -12.50
C PHE A 3 9.83 -0.60 -12.26
N GLU A 4 10.29 -1.40 -13.20
CA GLU A 4 10.34 -2.86 -13.07
C GLU A 4 11.46 -3.30 -12.11
N ALA A 5 12.60 -2.65 -12.19
CA ALA A 5 13.72 -2.89 -11.26
C ALA A 5 13.35 -2.46 -9.83
N VAL A 6 12.56 -1.38 -9.68
CA VAL A 6 12.05 -0.91 -8.39
C VAL A 6 11.02 -1.86 -7.83
N ALA A 7 10.06 -2.30 -8.63
CA ALA A 7 9.06 -3.29 -8.21
C ALA A 7 9.78 -4.55 -7.68
N LYS A 8 10.72 -5.13 -8.42
CA LYS A 8 11.50 -6.30 -7.99
C LYS A 8 12.29 -6.05 -6.71
N LYS A 9 12.87 -4.86 -6.53
CA LYS A 9 13.66 -4.51 -5.33
C LYS A 9 12.80 -4.17 -4.11
N VAL A 10 11.67 -3.48 -4.29
CA VAL A 10 10.67 -3.27 -3.23
C VAL A 10 10.08 -4.61 -2.81
N LEU A 11 9.79 -5.48 -3.78
CA LEU A 11 9.22 -6.81 -3.59
C LEU A 11 10.18 -7.75 -2.86
N GLY A 12 11.48 -7.72 -3.17
CA GLY A 12 12.47 -8.62 -2.57
C GLY A 12 12.59 -8.51 -1.03
N ILE A 13 12.25 -7.35 -0.46
CA ILE A 13 12.29 -7.15 1.01
C ILE A 13 11.01 -7.64 1.69
N ILE A 14 9.89 -7.66 0.96
CA ILE A 14 8.60 -8.13 1.50
C ILE A 14 8.52 -9.66 1.44
N TRP A 15 9.42 -10.33 0.68
CA TRP A 15 9.34 -11.76 0.39
C TRP A 15 9.79 -12.70 1.52
N PHE A 16 10.30 -12.24 2.63
CA PHE A 16 10.62 -13.14 3.74
C PHE A 16 9.34 -13.57 4.48
N GLY A 17 8.72 -14.70 4.07
CA GLY A 17 7.64 -15.37 4.80
C GLY A 17 6.58 -16.05 3.92
N ARG A 18 6.20 -17.26 4.30
CA ARG A 18 5.23 -18.17 3.64
C ARG A 18 3.74 -17.78 3.81
N PHE A 19 3.40 -16.50 3.92
CA PHE A 19 1.99 -16.12 4.06
C PHE A 19 1.42 -15.70 2.69
N SER A 20 0.38 -16.38 2.23
CA SER A 20 -0.32 -16.11 0.95
C SER A 20 -0.80 -14.65 0.82
N LEU A 21 -1.18 -14.02 1.93
CA LEU A 21 -1.57 -12.62 1.99
C LEU A 21 -0.47 -11.68 1.45
N PHE A 22 0.79 -11.90 1.85
CA PHE A 22 1.91 -11.07 1.42
C PHE A 22 2.28 -11.31 -0.05
N GLN A 23 2.06 -12.50 -0.57
CA GLN A 23 2.21 -12.77 -2.01
C GLN A 23 1.19 -11.97 -2.83
N GLY A 24 -0.07 -11.93 -2.39
CA GLY A 24 -1.11 -11.10 -3.01
C GLY A 24 -0.76 -9.61 -2.99
N MET A 25 -0.21 -9.10 -1.88
CA MET A 25 0.27 -7.71 -1.78
C MET A 25 1.39 -7.43 -2.78
N LEU A 26 2.34 -8.36 -2.94
CA LEU A 26 3.46 -8.22 -3.86
C LEU A 26 2.99 -8.16 -5.31
N LEU A 27 2.11 -9.08 -5.70
CA LEU A 27 1.52 -9.09 -7.03
C LEU A 27 0.74 -7.80 -7.31
N CYS A 28 -0.07 -7.35 -6.35
CA CYS A 28 -0.84 -6.13 -6.47
C CYS A 28 0.09 -4.91 -6.68
N VAL A 29 1.11 -4.75 -5.85
CA VAL A 29 2.10 -3.66 -5.98
C VAL A 29 2.81 -3.72 -7.33
N TRP A 30 3.19 -4.91 -7.80
CA TRP A 30 3.79 -5.09 -9.11
C TRP A 30 2.85 -4.66 -10.25
N LEU A 31 1.57 -5.03 -10.20
CA LEU A 31 0.54 -4.62 -11.16
C LEU A 31 0.30 -3.11 -11.12
N ILE A 32 0.34 -2.50 -9.90
CA ILE A 32 0.22 -1.06 -9.71
C ILE A 32 1.38 -0.34 -10.41
N PHE A 33 2.63 -0.73 -10.15
CA PHE A 33 3.80 -0.12 -10.79
C PHE A 33 3.78 -0.25 -12.32
N ARG A 34 3.18 -1.33 -12.82
CA ARG A 34 2.98 -1.53 -14.25
C ARG A 34 1.72 -0.86 -14.80
N ARG A 35 0.93 -0.20 -13.95
CA ARG A 35 -0.38 0.37 -14.30
C ARG A 35 -1.28 -0.67 -14.99
N LYS A 36 -1.24 -1.94 -14.55
CA LYS A 36 -1.97 -3.06 -15.18
C LYS A 36 -3.19 -3.53 -14.40
N LEU A 37 -3.59 -2.83 -13.34
CA LEU A 37 -4.85 -3.13 -12.67
C LEU A 37 -6.05 -2.75 -13.56
N SER A 38 -7.10 -3.56 -13.50
CA SER A 38 -8.33 -3.38 -14.27
C SER A 38 -9.23 -2.35 -13.61
N THR A 39 -8.86 -1.07 -13.70
CA THR A 39 -9.69 0.07 -13.33
C THR A 39 -10.76 0.32 -14.39
N GLN A 40 -11.86 1.01 -14.06
CA GLN A 40 -12.98 1.17 -14.99
C GLN A 40 -12.59 1.96 -16.23
N ASP A 41 -11.72 2.97 -16.10
CA ASP A 41 -11.19 3.71 -17.25
C ASP A 41 -10.50 2.79 -18.28
N ARG A 42 -9.88 1.70 -17.83
CA ARG A 42 -9.22 0.72 -18.70
C ARG A 42 -10.19 -0.32 -19.26
N ILE A 43 -11.14 -0.79 -18.46
CA ILE A 43 -12.14 -1.76 -18.89
C ILE A 43 -13.06 -1.12 -19.95
N HIS A 44 -13.41 0.16 -19.79
CA HIS A 44 -14.23 0.89 -20.72
C HIS A 44 -13.61 0.98 -22.12
N VAL A 45 -12.30 1.16 -22.21
CA VAL A 45 -11.59 1.17 -23.52
C VAL A 45 -11.75 -0.17 -24.25
N TRP A 46 -11.88 -1.28 -23.51
CA TRP A 46 -12.11 -2.61 -24.12
C TRP A 46 -13.58 -2.87 -24.48
N ASN A 47 -14.53 -2.22 -23.81
CA ASN A 47 -15.97 -2.43 -23.96
C ASN A 47 -16.70 -1.32 -24.72
N MET A 48 -16.00 -0.47 -25.48
CA MET A 48 -16.61 0.62 -26.27
C MET A 48 -17.69 0.13 -27.25
N ALA A 49 -17.78 -1.16 -27.55
CA ALA A 49 -18.79 -1.75 -28.39
C ALA A 49 -20.18 -1.93 -27.74
N SER A 50 -20.32 -1.81 -26.42
CA SER A 50 -21.55 -2.16 -25.70
C SER A 50 -22.38 -0.99 -25.17
N GLY A 51 -22.12 0.25 -25.57
CA GLY A 51 -23.03 1.40 -25.34
C GLY A 51 -23.38 1.74 -23.89
N SER A 52 -22.83 1.07 -22.91
CA SER A 52 -23.11 1.29 -21.50
C SER A 52 -22.27 2.46 -20.96
N MET A 53 -22.85 3.64 -20.99
CA MET A 53 -22.23 4.90 -20.57
C MET A 53 -22.24 5.08 -19.04
N ASN A 54 -22.49 4.05 -18.26
CA ASN A 54 -22.66 4.18 -16.81
C ASN A 54 -21.50 3.57 -16.02
N LEU A 55 -20.95 4.37 -15.12
CA LEU A 55 -20.14 4.05 -13.97
C LEU A 55 -18.62 4.18 -14.10
N MET A 56 -18.12 5.27 -14.70
CA MET A 56 -16.70 5.64 -14.54
C MET A 56 -16.41 6.33 -13.18
N CYS A 57 -17.41 6.42 -12.30
CA CYS A 57 -17.21 7.01 -10.98
C CYS A 57 -16.38 6.11 -10.08
N CYS A 58 -15.45 6.70 -9.34
CA CYS A 58 -14.68 6.01 -8.31
C CYS A 58 -15.60 5.37 -7.26
N LEU A 59 -15.52 4.07 -7.12
CA LEU A 59 -16.33 3.29 -6.17
C LEU A 59 -16.02 3.61 -4.70
N LEU A 60 -14.86 4.20 -4.42
CA LEU A 60 -14.45 4.54 -3.06
C LEU A 60 -15.07 5.86 -2.59
N CYS A 61 -14.94 6.94 -3.37
CA CYS A 61 -15.43 8.27 -2.98
C CYS A 61 -16.73 8.69 -3.65
N LYS A 62 -17.23 7.94 -4.64
CA LYS A 62 -18.40 8.27 -5.47
C LYS A 62 -18.30 9.60 -6.23
N LYS A 63 -17.07 10.14 -6.31
CA LYS A 63 -16.75 11.39 -7.02
C LYS A 63 -15.59 11.10 -7.96
N GLY A 64 -15.29 11.78 -8.93
CA GLY A 64 -14.15 11.56 -9.82
C GLY A 64 -14.15 10.21 -10.56
N MET A 65 -13.18 10.04 -11.43
CA MET A 65 -13.06 8.87 -12.32
C MET A 65 -12.37 7.71 -11.60
N ASP A 66 -12.83 6.48 -11.80
CA ASP A 66 -12.17 5.25 -11.32
C ASP A 66 -10.93 4.95 -12.15
N SER A 67 -9.87 5.72 -11.93
CA SER A 67 -8.58 5.61 -12.57
C SER A 67 -7.48 5.21 -11.59
N HIS A 68 -6.38 4.69 -12.13
CA HIS A 68 -5.23 4.30 -11.33
C HIS A 68 -4.68 5.45 -10.47
N ASN A 69 -4.53 6.65 -11.04
CA ASN A 69 -3.98 7.80 -10.30
C ASN A 69 -4.92 8.26 -9.19
N HIS A 70 -6.22 8.38 -9.53
CA HIS A 70 -7.21 8.81 -8.54
C HIS A 70 -7.34 7.81 -7.39
N MET A 71 -7.54 6.52 -7.70
CA MET A 71 -7.96 5.51 -6.74
C MET A 71 -7.00 5.33 -5.55
N PHE A 72 -5.67 5.34 -5.79
CA PHE A 72 -4.74 4.95 -4.73
C PHE A 72 -4.48 6.04 -3.70
N PHE A 73 -4.30 7.28 -4.11
CA PHE A 73 -3.88 8.35 -3.19
C PHE A 73 -4.56 9.70 -3.39
N GLU A 74 -5.17 9.95 -4.57
CA GLU A 74 -5.84 11.22 -4.87
C GLU A 74 -7.33 11.19 -4.47
N CYS A 75 -7.93 10.01 -4.39
CA CYS A 75 -9.29 9.82 -3.91
C CYS A 75 -9.41 10.24 -2.43
N SER A 76 -10.46 10.97 -2.07
CA SER A 76 -10.66 11.42 -0.68
C SER A 76 -10.67 10.28 0.33
N TYR A 77 -11.27 9.14 -0.02
CA TYR A 77 -11.27 7.93 0.81
C TYR A 77 -9.85 7.39 1.03
N SER A 78 -9.11 7.18 -0.04
CA SER A 78 -7.76 6.61 0.02
C SER A 78 -6.75 7.59 0.62
N ASN A 79 -6.91 8.88 0.34
CA ASN A 79 -6.04 9.92 0.88
C ASN A 79 -6.18 10.07 2.40
N GLN A 80 -7.39 9.91 2.96
CA GLN A 80 -7.59 9.91 4.41
C GLN A 80 -6.75 8.81 5.07
N ILE A 81 -6.81 7.59 4.55
CA ILE A 81 -6.03 6.44 5.05
C ILE A 81 -4.52 6.69 4.87
N TRP A 82 -4.12 7.16 3.69
CA TRP A 82 -2.71 7.42 3.39
C TRP A 82 -2.12 8.50 4.28
N CYS A 83 -2.84 9.60 4.52
CA CYS A 83 -2.40 10.69 5.39
C CYS A 83 -2.14 10.23 6.83
N SER A 84 -2.99 9.37 7.36
CA SER A 84 -2.80 8.77 8.68
C SER A 84 -1.56 7.86 8.72
N LEU A 85 -1.45 6.94 7.77
CA LEU A 85 -0.38 5.94 7.77
C LEU A 85 1.00 6.52 7.44
N ARG A 86 1.10 7.46 6.48
CA ARG A 86 2.38 8.09 6.10
C ARG A 86 3.03 8.86 7.26
N SER A 87 2.22 9.43 8.14
CA SER A 87 2.72 10.14 9.33
C SER A 87 3.47 9.21 10.27
N LYS A 88 2.99 7.97 10.44
CA LYS A 88 3.59 6.94 11.31
C LYS A 88 4.99 6.49 10.86
N VAL A 89 5.34 6.71 9.58
CA VAL A 89 6.66 6.37 9.01
C VAL A 89 7.51 7.59 8.65
N GLY A 90 7.03 8.78 9.03
CA GLY A 90 7.75 10.04 8.78
C GLY A 90 7.81 10.44 7.31
N MET A 91 6.78 10.08 6.53
CA MET A 91 6.61 10.47 5.12
C MET A 91 5.67 11.68 4.97
N THR A 92 5.60 12.56 5.96
CA THR A 92 4.64 13.67 6.03
C THR A 92 4.77 14.67 4.89
N ARG A 93 5.99 14.83 4.34
CA ARG A 93 6.27 15.76 3.23
C ARG A 93 5.93 15.20 1.84
N ILE A 94 5.58 13.92 1.74
CA ILE A 94 5.27 13.29 0.46
C ILE A 94 3.79 13.46 0.19
N GLN A 95 3.46 14.12 -0.92
CA GLN A 95 2.07 14.29 -1.32
C GLN A 95 1.42 12.95 -1.70
N GLY A 96 0.09 12.90 -1.67
CA GLY A 96 -0.67 11.74 -2.06
C GLY A 96 -0.75 11.57 -3.58
N LYS A 97 0.39 11.63 -4.26
CA LYS A 97 0.50 11.31 -5.68
C LYS A 97 1.41 10.11 -5.86
N TRP A 98 1.03 9.23 -6.76
CA TRP A 98 1.79 8.01 -7.01
C TRP A 98 3.23 8.29 -7.43
N ASP A 99 3.43 9.27 -8.28
CA ASP A 99 4.76 9.61 -8.79
C ASP A 99 5.68 10.16 -7.68
N ASP A 100 5.16 10.96 -6.75
CA ASP A 100 5.92 11.46 -5.59
C ASP A 100 6.36 10.34 -4.66
N ILE A 101 5.45 9.38 -4.42
CA ILE A 101 5.73 8.20 -3.59
C ILE A 101 6.78 7.32 -4.29
N ALA A 102 6.65 7.11 -5.59
CA ALA A 102 7.60 6.34 -6.38
C ALA A 102 8.98 7.01 -6.41
N MET A 103 9.07 8.31 -6.67
CA MET A 103 10.32 9.07 -6.64
C MET A 103 11.01 9.01 -5.27
N TRP A 104 10.24 9.00 -4.19
CA TRP A 104 10.81 8.85 -2.84
C TRP A 104 11.33 7.43 -2.59
N LEU A 105 10.62 6.40 -3.08
CA LEU A 105 10.95 4.99 -2.86
C LEU A 105 12.12 4.50 -3.73
N ILE A 106 12.22 4.96 -4.97
CA ILE A 106 13.20 4.47 -5.96
C ILE A 106 14.64 4.51 -5.43
N PRO A 107 15.17 5.66 -4.97
CA PRO A 107 16.56 5.73 -4.49
C PRO A 107 16.76 4.94 -3.18
N ARG A 108 15.69 4.56 -2.50
CA ARG A 108 15.70 3.83 -1.21
C ARG A 108 15.34 2.34 -1.38
N ALA A 109 15.20 1.87 -2.61
CA ALA A 109 14.74 0.51 -2.90
C ALA A 109 15.65 -0.57 -2.32
N THR A 110 16.96 -0.34 -2.24
CA THR A 110 17.95 -1.27 -1.67
C THR A 110 18.24 -1.05 -0.19
N SER A 111 17.68 0.00 0.41
CA SER A 111 17.95 0.31 1.82
C SER A 111 17.40 -0.78 2.75
N LYS A 112 18.26 -1.25 3.65
CA LYS A 112 17.95 -2.20 4.73
C LYS A 112 17.54 -1.49 6.04
N SER A 113 17.45 -0.15 6.05
CA SER A 113 17.01 0.59 7.22
C SER A 113 15.60 0.17 7.64
N ALA A 114 15.38 -0.12 8.93
CA ALA A 114 14.09 -0.50 9.48
C ALA A 114 12.99 0.52 9.11
N ARG A 115 13.28 1.81 9.19
CA ARG A 115 12.34 2.88 8.79
C ARG A 115 11.91 2.75 7.34
N ILE A 116 12.85 2.54 6.42
CA ILE A 116 12.55 2.43 4.99
C ILE A 116 11.81 1.12 4.70
N MET A 117 12.17 0.03 5.37
CA MET A 117 11.48 -1.24 5.26
C MET A 117 10.01 -1.12 5.70
N ILE A 118 9.75 -0.49 6.84
CA ILE A 118 8.39 -0.25 7.33
C ILE A 118 7.63 0.68 6.37
N ALA A 119 8.26 1.73 5.84
CA ALA A 119 7.62 2.62 4.87
C ALA A 119 7.20 1.88 3.59
N LYS A 120 8.03 0.97 3.08
CA LYS A 120 7.69 0.10 1.93
C LYS A 120 6.51 -0.81 2.26
N LEU A 121 6.51 -1.41 3.44
CA LEU A 121 5.42 -2.28 3.90
C LEU A 121 4.11 -1.50 4.03
N VAL A 122 4.14 -0.31 4.63
CA VAL A 122 2.98 0.58 4.75
C VAL A 122 2.41 0.93 3.38
N MET A 123 3.26 1.34 2.44
CA MET A 123 2.82 1.67 1.08
C MET A 123 2.18 0.46 0.39
N ALA A 124 2.83 -0.70 0.46
CA ALA A 124 2.34 -1.91 -0.18
C ALA A 124 1.02 -2.40 0.42
N ALA A 125 0.90 -2.39 1.75
CA ALA A 125 -0.33 -2.77 2.44
C ALA A 125 -1.47 -1.79 2.11
N THR A 126 -1.20 -0.49 2.16
CA THR A 126 -2.20 0.54 1.83
C THR A 126 -2.74 0.36 0.42
N ALA A 127 -1.86 0.24 -0.56
CA ALA A 127 -2.25 0.06 -1.96
C ALA A 127 -3.05 -1.24 -2.17
N TYR A 128 -2.62 -2.34 -1.56
CA TYR A 128 -3.31 -3.62 -1.65
C TYR A 128 -4.73 -3.57 -1.06
N TYR A 129 -4.88 -3.05 0.14
CA TYR A 129 -6.17 -3.01 0.81
C TYR A 129 -7.14 -2.00 0.19
N ILE A 130 -6.64 -0.89 -0.36
CA ILE A 130 -7.45 0.03 -1.18
C ILE A 130 -8.00 -0.70 -2.41
N TRP A 131 -7.15 -1.47 -3.11
CA TRP A 131 -7.58 -2.29 -4.25
C TRP A 131 -8.60 -3.36 -3.86
N GLN A 132 -8.39 -4.04 -2.74
CA GLN A 132 -9.35 -5.02 -2.22
C GLN A 132 -10.69 -4.38 -1.84
N GLU A 133 -10.68 -3.23 -1.18
CA GLU A 133 -11.90 -2.51 -0.81
C GLU A 133 -12.68 -2.08 -2.06
N ARG A 134 -11.98 -1.54 -3.07
CA ARG A 134 -12.62 -1.20 -4.36
C ARG A 134 -13.28 -2.43 -4.99
N ASN A 135 -12.61 -3.56 -5.00
CA ASN A 135 -13.15 -4.80 -5.55
C ASN A 135 -14.30 -5.37 -4.70
N ALA A 136 -14.22 -5.27 -3.38
CA ALA A 136 -15.31 -5.67 -2.49
C ALA A 136 -16.58 -4.84 -2.74
N ARG A 137 -16.44 -3.54 -3.00
CA ARG A 137 -17.55 -2.66 -3.41
C ARG A 137 -18.12 -3.05 -4.76
N TYR A 138 -17.26 -3.35 -5.71
CA TYR A 138 -17.68 -3.67 -7.07
C TYR A 138 -18.39 -5.02 -7.16
N PHE A 139 -17.81 -6.08 -6.59
CA PHE A 139 -18.30 -7.46 -6.77
C PHE A 139 -19.23 -7.94 -5.65
N LYS A 140 -19.13 -7.38 -4.45
CA LYS A 140 -19.83 -7.87 -3.26
C LYS A 140 -20.76 -6.84 -2.61
N ASN A 141 -20.80 -5.62 -3.16
CA ASN A 141 -21.53 -4.49 -2.57
C ASN A 141 -21.22 -4.28 -1.06
N GLN A 142 -20.00 -4.60 -0.64
CA GLN A 142 -19.53 -4.40 0.73
C GLN A 142 -18.84 -3.06 0.86
N LEU A 143 -19.19 -2.30 1.89
CA LEU A 143 -18.64 -0.97 2.16
C LEU A 143 -17.96 -0.99 3.53
N ARG A 144 -16.70 -0.57 3.58
CA ARG A 144 -16.00 -0.30 4.84
C ARG A 144 -15.71 1.19 4.95
N PRO A 145 -15.85 1.80 6.12
CA PRO A 145 -15.37 3.15 6.35
C PRO A 145 -13.84 3.18 6.37
N PRO A 146 -13.21 4.34 6.06
CA PRO A 146 -11.75 4.47 6.00
C PRO A 146 -11.04 4.03 7.27
N GLU A 147 -11.63 4.32 8.44
CA GLU A 147 -11.07 3.99 9.77
C GLU A 147 -10.93 2.47 9.95
N LYS A 148 -11.95 1.72 9.52
CA LYS A 148 -11.91 0.25 9.60
C LYS A 148 -10.89 -0.37 8.65
N LEU A 149 -10.70 0.24 7.49
CA LEU A 149 -9.66 -0.19 6.56
C LEU A 149 -8.27 0.14 7.11
N GLU A 150 -8.09 1.31 7.73
CA GLU A 150 -6.84 1.69 8.40
C GLU A 150 -6.48 0.70 9.53
N GLU A 151 -7.45 0.35 10.40
CA GLU A 151 -7.25 -0.64 11.46
C GLU A 151 -6.75 -1.98 10.90
N LEU A 152 -7.35 -2.46 9.80
CA LEU A 152 -6.97 -3.70 9.14
C LEU A 152 -5.53 -3.61 8.58
N ILE A 153 -5.18 -2.50 7.95
CA ILE A 153 -3.83 -2.26 7.42
C ILE A 153 -2.81 -2.25 8.55
N VAL A 154 -3.08 -1.51 9.63
CA VAL A 154 -2.19 -1.43 10.79
C VAL A 154 -2.00 -2.80 11.43
N GLY A 155 -3.07 -3.57 11.60
CA GLY A 155 -3.01 -4.95 12.12
C GLY A 155 -2.12 -5.85 11.26
N THR A 156 -2.30 -5.80 9.95
CA THR A 156 -1.48 -6.59 9.01
C THR A 156 0.00 -6.19 9.05
N ILE A 157 0.29 -4.89 9.14
CA ILE A 157 1.67 -4.39 9.25
C ILE A 157 2.30 -4.89 10.56
N ARG A 158 1.57 -4.82 11.68
CA ARG A 158 2.05 -5.33 12.97
C ARG A 158 2.39 -6.81 12.90
N LEU A 159 1.49 -7.63 12.38
CA LEU A 159 1.75 -9.06 12.18
C LEU A 159 3.03 -9.31 11.37
N LYS A 160 3.25 -8.52 10.32
CA LYS A 160 4.47 -8.65 9.54
C LYS A 160 5.72 -8.20 10.29
N LEU A 161 5.63 -7.14 11.08
CA LEU A 161 6.74 -6.64 11.88
C LEU A 161 7.19 -7.67 12.94
N HIS A 162 6.28 -8.44 13.53
CA HIS A 162 6.64 -9.55 14.42
C HIS A 162 7.43 -10.66 13.73
N SER A 163 7.33 -10.80 12.41
CA SER A 163 8.13 -11.79 11.66
C SER A 163 9.56 -11.35 11.35
N PHE A 164 9.94 -10.11 11.67
CA PHE A 164 11.27 -9.59 11.47
C PHE A 164 12.07 -9.57 12.76
N LYS A 165 13.40 -9.67 12.64
CA LYS A 165 14.33 -9.45 13.72
C LYS A 165 15.12 -8.17 13.46
N PHE A 166 15.25 -7.32 14.47
CA PHE A 166 15.87 -6.01 14.36
C PHE A 166 17.10 -5.92 15.29
N LYS A 167 18.18 -5.32 14.79
CA LYS A 167 19.30 -4.93 15.64
C LYS A 167 18.87 -3.81 16.59
N LYS A 168 19.27 -3.93 17.85
CA LYS A 168 18.97 -2.96 18.90
C LYS A 168 19.57 -1.58 18.57
N ASN A 169 18.72 -0.59 18.50
CA ASN A 169 19.09 0.79 18.23
C ASN A 169 17.94 1.70 18.67
N ASP A 170 18.24 2.83 19.34
CA ASP A 170 17.22 3.76 19.85
C ASP A 170 16.22 4.23 18.79
N ARG A 171 16.70 4.45 17.57
CA ARG A 171 15.85 4.85 16.45
C ARG A 171 14.86 3.76 16.08
N VAL A 172 15.33 2.52 15.99
CA VAL A 172 14.49 1.33 15.71
C VAL A 172 13.49 1.11 16.84
N THR A 173 13.96 1.13 18.08
CA THR A 173 13.14 1.00 19.29
C THR A 173 11.99 2.00 19.31
N ARG A 174 12.28 3.27 19.00
CA ARG A 174 11.26 4.33 18.91
C ARG A 174 10.22 4.06 17.84
N ILE A 175 10.65 3.62 16.65
CA ILE A 175 9.74 3.27 15.56
C ILE A 175 8.84 2.11 15.96
N LEU A 176 9.38 1.03 16.49
CA LEU A 176 8.61 -0.15 16.90
C LEU A 176 7.61 0.16 18.01
N LYS A 177 7.99 1.00 19.00
CA LYS A 177 7.06 1.51 20.02
C LYS A 177 5.89 2.27 19.41
N ASN A 178 6.14 3.13 18.40
CA ASN A 178 5.07 3.84 17.69
C ASN A 178 4.09 2.90 16.98
N TRP A 179 4.58 1.72 16.58
CA TRP A 179 3.76 0.66 16.01
C TRP A 179 3.15 -0.28 17.06
N LYS A 180 3.38 -0.05 18.34
CA LYS A 180 2.94 -0.89 19.48
C LYS A 180 3.40 -2.35 19.31
N ILE A 181 4.66 -2.55 18.94
CA ILE A 181 5.31 -3.86 18.83
C ILE A 181 6.04 -4.17 20.13
N ALA A 182 5.85 -5.37 20.64
CA ALA A 182 6.61 -5.88 21.78
C ALA A 182 8.08 -6.07 21.38
N LEU A 183 9.00 -5.36 22.06
CA LEU A 183 10.42 -5.32 21.66
C LEU A 183 11.12 -6.64 21.90
N GLU A 184 10.75 -7.35 22.98
CA GLU A 184 11.32 -8.62 23.38
C GLU A 184 11.21 -9.70 22.30
N GLU A 185 10.13 -9.65 21.51
CA GLU A 185 9.87 -10.64 20.45
C GLU A 185 10.64 -10.37 19.15
N VAL A 186 11.04 -9.14 18.90
CA VAL A 186 11.55 -8.70 17.58
C VAL A 186 12.98 -8.17 17.60
N MET A 187 13.58 -7.96 18.78
CA MET A 187 14.98 -7.60 18.90
C MET A 187 15.88 -8.83 18.82
N LEU A 188 17.02 -8.65 18.18
CA LEU A 188 18.10 -9.64 18.27
C LEU A 188 18.78 -9.48 19.63
N ASP A 189 18.99 -10.59 20.31
CA ASP A 189 19.91 -10.66 21.46
C ASP A 189 21.32 -10.32 20.95
N GLU A 190 22.10 -9.62 21.77
CA GLU A 190 23.47 -9.22 21.44
C GLU A 190 24.41 -10.41 21.37
#